data_3bfe7952e6d2fda0714368cd39cc9777
#
_entry.id   3bfe7952e6d2fda0714368cd39cc9777
#
_cell.length_a   1.000
_cell.length_b   1.000
_cell.length_c   1.000
_cell.angle_alpha   90.00
_cell.angle_beta   90.00
_cell.angle_gamma   90.00
#
_symmetry.space_group_name_H-M   'P 1'
#
loop_
_entity.id
_entity.type
_entity.pdbx_description
1 polymer ?
#
loop_
_entity_poly.entity_id
_entity_poly.type
_entity_poly.pdbx_seq_one_letter_code
_entity_poly.pdbx_strand_id
1 'polypeptide(L)'
;SKYLPQLVMAAFIPLLILAVVAGQDGESALIIAVTLPLIPLFMALIGITTREQVNRRLKYQNRLANHFADLVTGLPTLQVFGRARSQLKGLRITEQRSRIETMKTLRIAFLSGGVLELLATLSVALVAVTVGFRVVAGDLDLTTALFILVLAPEAYLPVRLVGVHFHDSADGTAAADAVLRIIEAAETPQAQPVTPPAPGATEIVFDRVSVRYPGTDRASLDNLSFTMRPGDVLALVGRSGAGKSTALNVLMGFVRPTSGSVRVGDADLSGVDLDAWRRQIAWVGQNPGMLRGTIASNVLLGYPGATKAQIREALDRASGEELALDRPIADDGEGLSAGERRRVALARALLRIEFGGAHLLVLDEPTAGLDQATEAQAVAAVRAAGVGVVVVSHREALLRLADEMVSVGGDREQTAPVSGNEGVDDGTDA
;
A
#
# COMPACT_ATOMS: atom_id res chain seq x y z
N SER A 1 13.17 -13.67 -16.40
CA SER A 1 12.77 -13.06 -17.67
C SER A 1 13.67 -13.59 -18.78
N LYS A 2 13.12 -13.88 -19.97
CA LYS A 2 13.87 -14.41 -21.13
C LYS A 2 14.67 -13.31 -21.84
N TYR A 3 14.45 -12.04 -21.51
CA TYR A 3 15.04 -10.89 -22.19
C TYR A 3 16.57 -10.78 -21.99
N LEU A 4 17.06 -10.89 -20.76
CA LEU A 4 18.49 -10.76 -20.47
C LEU A 4 19.36 -11.84 -21.15
N PRO A 5 19.02 -13.15 -21.07
CA PRO A 5 19.75 -14.16 -21.82
C PRO A 5 19.72 -13.91 -23.33
N GLN A 6 18.58 -13.48 -23.86
CA GLN A 6 18.42 -13.19 -25.28
C GLN A 6 19.26 -12.00 -25.75
N LEU A 7 19.42 -10.98 -24.90
CA LEU A 7 20.27 -9.82 -25.18
C LEU A 7 21.75 -10.23 -25.30
N VAL A 8 22.20 -11.12 -24.40
CA VAL A 8 23.56 -11.69 -24.47
C VAL A 8 23.76 -12.50 -25.75
N MET A 9 22.80 -13.37 -26.08
CA MET A 9 22.85 -14.16 -27.32
C MET A 9 22.87 -13.26 -28.57
N ALA A 10 22.08 -12.19 -28.58
CA ALA A 10 22.03 -11.24 -29.67
C ALA A 10 23.33 -10.41 -29.85
N ALA A 11 24.10 -10.25 -28.80
CA ALA A 11 25.38 -9.57 -28.85
C ALA A 11 26.50 -10.49 -29.40
N PHE A 12 26.51 -11.79 -29.06
CA PHE A 12 27.60 -12.68 -29.36
C PHE A 12 27.38 -13.53 -30.62
N ILE A 13 26.20 -14.13 -30.79
CA ILE A 13 25.94 -15.09 -31.87
C ILE A 13 26.07 -14.44 -33.26
N PRO A 14 25.50 -13.26 -33.55
CA PRO A 14 25.61 -12.63 -34.84
C PRO A 14 27.08 -12.28 -35.21
N LEU A 15 27.85 -11.82 -34.23
CA LEU A 15 29.28 -11.51 -34.45
C LEU A 15 30.11 -12.76 -34.72
N LEU A 16 29.82 -13.86 -34.02
CA LEU A 16 30.45 -15.14 -34.27
C LEU A 16 30.17 -15.66 -35.69
N ILE A 17 28.87 -15.64 -36.09
CA ILE A 17 28.44 -16.05 -37.42
C ILE A 17 29.09 -15.15 -38.50
N LEU A 18 29.10 -13.84 -38.26
CA LEU A 18 29.74 -12.88 -39.19
C LEU A 18 31.22 -13.17 -39.38
N ALA A 19 31.96 -13.47 -38.31
CA ALA A 19 33.37 -13.82 -38.37
C ALA A 19 33.60 -15.14 -39.12
N VAL A 20 32.76 -16.13 -38.91
CA VAL A 20 32.81 -17.43 -39.58
C VAL A 20 32.52 -17.28 -41.07
N VAL A 21 31.46 -16.52 -41.43
CA VAL A 21 31.10 -16.27 -42.83
C VAL A 21 32.16 -15.43 -43.53
N ALA A 22 32.75 -14.43 -42.86
CA ALA A 22 33.83 -13.61 -43.41
C ALA A 22 35.10 -14.43 -43.76
N GLY A 23 35.35 -15.50 -43.02
CA GLY A 23 36.43 -16.45 -43.30
C GLY A 23 36.22 -17.30 -44.54
N GLN A 24 34.96 -17.42 -45.01
CA GLN A 24 34.58 -18.22 -46.17
C GLN A 24 34.28 -17.36 -47.40
N ASP A 25 33.53 -16.26 -47.20
CA ASP A 25 33.12 -15.33 -48.25
C ASP A 25 32.91 -13.90 -47.74
N GLY A 26 33.79 -12.99 -48.17
CA GLY A 26 33.77 -11.60 -47.69
C GLY A 26 32.57 -10.77 -48.20
N GLU A 27 32.03 -11.06 -49.40
CA GLU A 27 30.90 -10.32 -49.93
C GLU A 27 29.61 -10.66 -49.19
N SER A 28 29.34 -11.94 -48.91
CA SER A 28 28.20 -12.35 -48.09
C SER A 28 28.32 -11.82 -46.66
N ALA A 29 29.52 -11.81 -46.08
CA ALA A 29 29.75 -11.22 -44.78
C ALA A 29 29.45 -9.70 -44.76
N LEU A 30 29.83 -8.98 -45.82
CA LEU A 30 29.56 -7.54 -45.95
C LEU A 30 28.04 -7.27 -45.98
N ILE A 31 27.29 -8.07 -46.74
CA ILE A 31 25.80 -7.94 -46.79
C ILE A 31 25.18 -8.13 -45.41
N ILE A 32 25.63 -9.19 -44.70
CA ILE A 32 25.15 -9.44 -43.33
C ILE A 32 25.54 -8.28 -42.39
N ALA A 33 26.79 -7.81 -42.46
CA ALA A 33 27.32 -6.72 -41.63
C ALA A 33 26.59 -5.39 -41.82
N VAL A 34 26.09 -5.10 -43.04
CA VAL A 34 25.34 -3.87 -43.34
C VAL A 34 23.87 -4.00 -42.95
N THR A 35 23.27 -5.18 -43.16
CA THR A 35 21.84 -5.38 -42.92
C THR A 35 21.51 -5.71 -41.47
N LEU A 36 22.43 -6.34 -40.72
CA LEU A 36 22.21 -6.72 -39.32
C LEU A 36 21.94 -5.52 -38.39
N PRO A 37 22.66 -4.38 -38.45
CA PRO A 37 22.42 -3.21 -37.61
C PRO A 37 21.07 -2.53 -37.89
N LEU A 38 20.44 -2.80 -39.03
CA LEU A 38 19.16 -2.21 -39.39
C LEU A 38 18.03 -2.64 -38.42
N ILE A 39 18.10 -3.90 -37.95
CA ILE A 39 17.11 -4.45 -36.99
C ILE A 39 17.13 -3.68 -35.65
N PRO A 40 18.28 -3.56 -34.94
CA PRO A 40 18.31 -2.80 -33.69
C PRO A 40 18.02 -1.30 -33.87
N LEU A 41 18.39 -0.72 -35.02
CA LEU A 41 18.08 0.67 -35.34
C LEU A 41 16.54 0.89 -35.41
N PHE A 42 15.83 0.05 -36.15
CA PHE A 42 14.36 0.09 -36.22
C PHE A 42 13.73 -0.24 -34.86
N MET A 43 14.29 -1.19 -34.12
CA MET A 43 13.82 -1.53 -32.77
C MET A 43 13.91 -0.34 -31.80
N ALA A 44 15.03 0.42 -31.84
CA ALA A 44 15.18 1.63 -31.03
C ALA A 44 14.16 2.72 -31.40
N LEU A 45 13.96 2.94 -32.71
CA LEU A 45 13.01 3.93 -33.20
C LEU A 45 11.54 3.62 -32.78
N ILE A 46 11.16 2.34 -32.84
CA ILE A 46 9.86 1.87 -32.41
C ILE A 46 9.73 1.89 -30.87
N GLY A 47 10.80 1.51 -30.16
CA GLY A 47 10.83 1.42 -28.69
C GLY A 47 10.53 2.75 -28.00
N ILE A 48 11.01 3.86 -28.51
CA ILE A 48 10.75 5.22 -27.99
C ILE A 48 9.26 5.52 -28.00
N THR A 49 8.55 5.19 -29.09
CA THR A 49 7.11 5.45 -29.24
C THR A 49 6.25 4.51 -28.38
N THR A 50 6.72 3.31 -28.10
CA THR A 50 5.95 2.28 -27.38
C THR A 50 5.85 2.54 -25.89
N ARG A 51 6.90 3.08 -25.25
CA ARG A 51 6.95 3.31 -23.80
C ARG A 51 5.84 4.23 -23.30
N GLU A 52 5.54 5.29 -24.02
CA GLU A 52 4.42 6.20 -23.70
C GLU A 52 3.06 5.50 -23.81
N GLN A 53 2.88 4.65 -24.82
CA GLN A 53 1.62 3.96 -25.05
C GLN A 53 1.31 2.92 -23.95
N VAL A 54 2.30 2.16 -23.50
CA VAL A 54 2.17 1.20 -22.39
C VAL A 54 1.73 1.92 -21.11
N ASN A 55 2.40 3.02 -20.76
CA ASN A 55 2.05 3.82 -19.58
C ASN A 55 0.62 4.40 -19.65
N ARG A 56 0.19 4.84 -20.84
CA ARG A 56 -1.20 5.31 -21.05
C ARG A 56 -2.20 4.17 -20.86
N ARG A 57 -1.93 3.00 -21.44
CA ARG A 57 -2.78 1.81 -21.30
C ARG A 57 -2.97 1.43 -19.82
N LEU A 58 -1.88 1.34 -19.04
CA LEU A 58 -1.94 1.04 -17.62
C LEU A 58 -2.78 2.05 -16.84
N LYS A 59 -2.64 3.36 -17.13
CA LYS A 59 -3.47 4.39 -16.50
C LYS A 59 -4.97 4.21 -16.78
N TYR A 60 -5.34 3.84 -18.00
CA TYR A 60 -6.75 3.63 -18.34
C TYR A 60 -7.31 2.34 -17.74
N GLN A 61 -6.51 1.27 -17.69
CA GLN A 61 -6.90 0.02 -17.02
C GLN A 61 -7.13 0.24 -15.52
N ASN A 62 -6.22 0.93 -14.84
CA ASN A 62 -6.38 1.27 -13.41
C ASN A 62 -7.60 2.17 -13.17
N ARG A 63 -7.84 3.15 -14.04
CA ARG A 63 -9.06 3.97 -13.98
C ARG A 63 -10.34 3.16 -14.13
N LEU A 64 -10.34 2.19 -15.04
CA LEU A 64 -11.50 1.31 -15.24
C LEU A 64 -11.75 0.45 -14.01
N ALA A 65 -10.70 -0.16 -13.44
CA ALA A 65 -10.79 -0.96 -12.23
C ALA A 65 -11.31 -0.16 -11.02
N ASN A 66 -10.73 1.03 -10.78
CA ASN A 66 -11.16 1.91 -9.70
C ASN A 66 -12.62 2.38 -9.90
N HIS A 67 -12.98 2.82 -11.10
CA HIS A 67 -14.35 3.24 -11.41
C HIS A 67 -15.37 2.10 -11.21
N PHE A 68 -14.97 0.87 -11.57
CA PHE A 68 -15.82 -0.31 -11.33
C PHE A 68 -15.97 -0.60 -9.82
N ALA A 69 -14.88 -0.56 -9.06
CA ALA A 69 -14.89 -0.73 -7.60
C ALA A 69 -15.79 0.33 -6.93
N ASP A 70 -15.63 1.61 -7.30
CA ASP A 70 -16.47 2.71 -6.79
C ASP A 70 -17.96 2.49 -7.09
N LEU A 71 -18.29 2.01 -8.30
CA LEU A 71 -19.67 1.72 -8.69
C LEU A 71 -20.26 0.56 -7.88
N VAL A 72 -19.49 -0.50 -7.63
CA VAL A 72 -19.95 -1.65 -6.83
C VAL A 72 -20.18 -1.22 -5.38
N THR A 73 -19.22 -0.50 -4.80
CA THR A 73 -19.34 0.00 -3.42
C THR A 73 -20.49 1.00 -3.26
N GLY A 74 -20.68 1.88 -4.26
CA GLY A 74 -21.76 2.87 -4.27
C GLY A 74 -23.10 2.36 -4.81
N LEU A 75 -23.20 1.07 -5.22
CA LEU A 75 -24.41 0.53 -5.87
C LEU A 75 -25.69 0.68 -5.04
N PRO A 76 -25.71 0.42 -3.72
CA PRO A 76 -26.89 0.63 -2.89
C PRO A 76 -27.40 2.07 -2.95
N THR A 77 -26.49 3.04 -2.83
CA THR A 77 -26.82 4.48 -2.93
C THR A 77 -27.37 4.82 -4.32
N LEU A 78 -26.73 4.33 -5.37
CA LEU A 78 -27.15 4.58 -6.75
C LEU A 78 -28.54 3.98 -7.05
N GLN A 79 -28.89 2.84 -6.45
CA GLN A 79 -30.20 2.22 -6.58
C GLN A 79 -31.28 3.04 -5.90
N VAL A 80 -31.03 3.47 -4.64
CA VAL A 80 -31.98 4.31 -3.89
C VAL A 80 -32.30 5.60 -4.63
N PHE A 81 -31.30 6.23 -5.24
CA PHE A 81 -31.49 7.48 -6.00
C PHE A 81 -31.88 7.25 -7.48
N GLY A 82 -32.13 6.01 -7.91
CA GLY A 82 -32.53 5.68 -9.30
C GLY A 82 -31.43 6.00 -10.35
N ARG A 83 -30.16 6.16 -9.95
CA ARG A 83 -29.06 6.56 -10.82
C ARG A 83 -28.18 5.42 -11.33
N ALA A 84 -28.44 4.17 -10.93
CA ALA A 84 -27.63 3.01 -11.31
C ALA A 84 -27.50 2.85 -12.84
N ARG A 85 -28.60 3.02 -13.61
CA ARG A 85 -28.57 2.92 -15.07
C ARG A 85 -27.81 4.05 -15.74
N SER A 86 -27.80 5.25 -15.17
CA SER A 86 -27.08 6.40 -15.76
C SER A 86 -25.56 6.22 -15.67
N GLN A 87 -25.06 5.53 -14.62
CA GLN A 87 -23.64 5.25 -14.45
C GLN A 87 -23.11 4.24 -15.47
N LEU A 88 -23.95 3.36 -16.02
CA LEU A 88 -23.56 2.46 -17.11
C LEU A 88 -23.05 3.22 -18.35
N LYS A 89 -23.53 4.44 -18.59
CA LYS A 89 -23.02 5.28 -19.69
C LYS A 89 -21.57 5.71 -19.42
N GLY A 90 -21.26 6.13 -18.19
CA GLY A 90 -19.89 6.49 -17.77
C GLY A 90 -18.94 5.31 -17.87
N LEU A 91 -19.37 4.14 -17.39
CA LEU A 91 -18.58 2.90 -17.49
C LEU A 91 -18.29 2.52 -18.94
N ARG A 92 -19.30 2.56 -19.82
CA ARG A 92 -19.11 2.29 -21.26
C ARG A 92 -18.12 3.25 -21.92
N ILE A 93 -18.13 4.53 -21.57
CA ILE A 93 -17.17 5.51 -22.09
C ILE A 93 -15.75 5.17 -21.64
N THR A 94 -15.58 4.81 -20.37
CA THR A 94 -14.27 4.43 -19.80
C THR A 94 -13.77 3.13 -20.41
N GLU A 95 -14.64 2.12 -20.58
CA GLU A 95 -14.35 0.86 -21.26
C GLU A 95 -13.93 1.09 -22.72
N GLN A 96 -14.69 1.90 -23.45
CA GLN A 96 -14.40 2.21 -24.86
C GLN A 96 -13.05 2.91 -25.02
N ARG A 97 -12.70 3.84 -24.11
CA ARG A 97 -11.39 4.48 -24.10
C ARG A 97 -10.28 3.47 -23.79
N SER A 98 -10.45 2.62 -22.79
CA SER A 98 -9.51 1.56 -22.45
C SER A 98 -9.30 0.62 -23.65
N ARG A 99 -10.37 0.22 -24.33
CA ARG A 99 -10.32 -0.61 -25.55
C ARG A 99 -9.54 0.07 -26.67
N ILE A 100 -9.79 1.37 -26.92
CA ILE A 100 -9.09 2.13 -27.98
C ILE A 100 -7.58 2.18 -27.69
N GLU A 101 -7.18 2.48 -26.46
CA GLU A 101 -5.74 2.53 -26.09
C GLU A 101 -5.09 1.15 -26.13
N THR A 102 -5.79 0.11 -25.71
CA THR A 102 -5.32 -1.28 -25.86
C THR A 102 -5.14 -1.66 -27.33
N MET A 103 -6.10 -1.30 -28.22
CA MET A 103 -5.98 -1.57 -29.65
C MET A 103 -4.86 -0.80 -30.32
N LYS A 104 -4.59 0.45 -29.89
CA LYS A 104 -3.41 1.20 -30.36
C LYS A 104 -2.12 0.50 -29.98
N THR A 105 -1.98 0.09 -28.72
CA THR A 105 -0.80 -0.65 -28.24
C THR A 105 -0.60 -1.95 -29.01
N LEU A 106 -1.66 -2.73 -29.22
CA LEU A 106 -1.61 -3.97 -30.00
C LEU A 106 -1.21 -3.71 -31.45
N ARG A 107 -1.78 -2.70 -32.11
CA ARG A 107 -1.40 -2.34 -33.51
C ARG A 107 0.08 -2.00 -33.60
N ILE A 108 0.64 -1.23 -32.67
CA ILE A 108 2.06 -0.88 -32.63
C ILE A 108 2.90 -2.14 -32.41
N ALA A 109 2.52 -3.01 -31.46
CA ALA A 109 3.23 -4.24 -31.18
C ALA A 109 3.26 -5.19 -32.39
N PHE A 110 2.11 -5.40 -33.05
CA PHE A 110 2.04 -6.24 -34.27
C PHE A 110 2.79 -5.62 -35.44
N LEU A 111 2.68 -4.30 -35.63
CA LEU A 111 3.39 -3.62 -36.72
C LEU A 111 4.90 -3.70 -36.48
N SER A 112 5.35 -3.51 -35.23
CA SER A 112 6.76 -3.63 -34.85
C SER A 112 7.31 -5.03 -35.14
N GLY A 113 6.59 -6.07 -34.67
CA GLY A 113 6.97 -7.46 -34.93
C GLY A 113 7.02 -7.78 -36.42
N GLY A 114 6.00 -7.34 -37.16
CA GLY A 114 5.93 -7.54 -38.62
C GLY A 114 7.03 -6.83 -39.40
N VAL A 115 7.42 -5.62 -39.02
CA VAL A 115 8.53 -4.88 -39.64
C VAL A 115 9.86 -5.58 -39.35
N LEU A 116 10.11 -6.02 -38.11
CA LEU A 116 11.34 -6.73 -37.77
C LEU A 116 11.44 -8.08 -38.50
N GLU A 117 10.32 -8.79 -38.64
CA GLU A 117 10.23 -10.04 -39.42
C GLU A 117 10.53 -9.79 -40.91
N LEU A 118 9.90 -8.75 -41.48
CA LEU A 118 10.11 -8.37 -42.87
C LEU A 118 11.57 -8.01 -43.13
N LEU A 119 12.20 -7.21 -42.27
CA LEU A 119 13.59 -6.81 -42.39
C LEU A 119 14.53 -8.01 -42.33
N ALA A 120 14.32 -8.91 -41.35
CA ALA A 120 15.14 -10.12 -41.23
C ALA A 120 14.98 -11.03 -42.47
N THR A 121 13.75 -11.27 -42.91
CA THR A 121 13.47 -12.10 -44.09
C THR A 121 14.03 -11.51 -45.37
N LEU A 122 13.89 -10.19 -45.55
CA LEU A 122 14.45 -9.48 -46.71
C LEU A 122 15.97 -9.53 -46.74
N SER A 123 16.62 -9.39 -45.55
CA SER A 123 18.07 -9.50 -45.41
C SER A 123 18.59 -10.90 -45.78
N VAL A 124 17.91 -11.94 -45.27
CA VAL A 124 18.21 -13.35 -45.64
C VAL A 124 18.00 -13.59 -47.15
N ALA A 125 16.90 -13.07 -47.70
CA ALA A 125 16.62 -13.20 -49.12
C ALA A 125 17.70 -12.50 -49.98
N LEU A 126 18.18 -11.34 -49.58
CA LEU A 126 19.26 -10.63 -50.26
C LEU A 126 20.56 -11.46 -50.29
N VAL A 127 20.92 -12.04 -49.15
CA VAL A 127 22.08 -12.96 -49.04
C VAL A 127 21.85 -14.16 -50.00
N ALA A 128 20.68 -14.79 -49.93
CA ALA A 128 20.35 -15.98 -50.74
C ALA A 128 20.42 -15.71 -52.25
N VAL A 129 19.86 -14.59 -52.69
CA VAL A 129 19.87 -14.19 -54.11
C VAL A 129 21.30 -13.91 -54.57
N THR A 130 22.09 -13.17 -53.81
CA THR A 130 23.47 -12.85 -54.15
C THR A 130 24.36 -14.10 -54.23
N VAL A 131 24.24 -14.96 -53.20
CA VAL A 131 24.96 -16.25 -53.19
C VAL A 131 24.51 -17.14 -54.36
N GLY A 132 23.23 -17.21 -54.65
CA GLY A 132 22.68 -17.99 -55.78
C GLY A 132 23.23 -17.55 -57.14
N PHE A 133 23.28 -16.24 -57.41
CA PHE A 133 23.82 -15.72 -58.67
C PHE A 133 25.34 -16.03 -58.79
N ARG A 134 26.08 -15.95 -57.73
CA ARG A 134 27.52 -16.23 -57.72
C ARG A 134 27.86 -17.71 -57.91
N VAL A 135 27.02 -18.61 -57.41
CA VAL A 135 27.11 -20.05 -57.65
C VAL A 135 26.87 -20.33 -59.16
N VAL A 136 25.82 -19.71 -59.74
CA VAL A 136 25.52 -19.88 -61.19
C VAL A 136 26.63 -19.29 -62.06
N ALA A 137 27.23 -18.18 -61.66
CA ALA A 137 28.39 -17.56 -62.34
C ALA A 137 29.67 -18.38 -62.23
N GLY A 138 29.75 -19.33 -61.26
CA GLY A 138 30.95 -20.12 -60.96
C GLY A 138 31.93 -19.44 -60.04
N ASP A 139 31.55 -18.29 -59.41
CA ASP A 139 32.39 -17.49 -58.53
C ASP A 139 32.39 -18.00 -57.07
N LEU A 140 31.46 -18.92 -56.75
CA LEU A 140 31.30 -19.47 -55.42
C LEU A 140 30.98 -20.98 -55.51
N ASP A 141 31.70 -21.80 -54.71
CA ASP A 141 31.41 -23.24 -54.67
C ASP A 141 30.08 -23.56 -53.91
N LEU A 142 29.44 -24.65 -54.26
CA LEU A 142 28.17 -25.06 -53.73
C LEU A 142 28.21 -25.31 -52.20
N THR A 143 29.32 -25.84 -51.68
CA THR A 143 29.50 -26.15 -50.26
C THR A 143 29.49 -24.89 -49.43
N THR A 144 30.27 -23.88 -49.82
CA THR A 144 30.33 -22.56 -49.21
C THR A 144 28.98 -21.85 -49.32
N ALA A 145 28.31 -21.94 -50.47
CA ALA A 145 27.00 -21.37 -50.66
C ALA A 145 25.94 -21.97 -49.69
N LEU A 146 25.88 -23.30 -49.59
CA LEU A 146 24.95 -23.95 -48.64
C LEU A 146 25.26 -23.61 -47.19
N PHE A 147 26.57 -23.54 -46.85
CA PHE A 147 26.99 -23.15 -45.51
C PHE A 147 26.52 -21.75 -45.14
N ILE A 148 26.68 -20.76 -46.04
CA ILE A 148 26.20 -19.40 -45.83
C ILE A 148 24.68 -19.35 -45.73
N LEU A 149 23.97 -20.04 -46.61
CA LEU A 149 22.47 -20.07 -46.62
C LEU A 149 21.88 -20.67 -45.34
N VAL A 150 22.55 -21.63 -44.72
CA VAL A 150 22.11 -22.22 -43.46
C VAL A 150 22.39 -21.30 -42.28
N LEU A 151 23.56 -20.60 -42.30
CA LEU A 151 23.95 -19.74 -41.17
C LEU A 151 23.35 -18.33 -41.23
N ALA A 152 23.00 -17.82 -42.40
CA ALA A 152 22.47 -16.45 -42.51
C ALA A 152 21.19 -16.23 -41.65
N PRO A 153 20.18 -17.08 -41.64
CA PRO A 153 19.00 -16.92 -40.76
C PRO A 153 19.37 -16.89 -39.27
N GLU A 154 20.36 -17.68 -38.86
CA GLU A 154 20.82 -17.80 -37.47
C GLU A 154 21.51 -16.50 -36.98
N ALA A 155 22.07 -15.71 -37.88
CA ALA A 155 22.65 -14.40 -37.55
C ALA A 155 21.58 -13.36 -37.17
N TYR A 156 20.39 -13.40 -37.80
CA TYR A 156 19.33 -12.44 -37.56
C TYR A 156 18.38 -12.85 -36.44
N LEU A 157 18.20 -14.16 -36.19
CA LEU A 157 17.24 -14.73 -35.24
C LEU A 157 17.41 -14.19 -33.81
N PRO A 158 18.62 -14.17 -33.20
CA PRO A 158 18.80 -13.66 -31.83
C PRO A 158 18.43 -12.19 -31.69
N VAL A 159 18.79 -11.36 -32.68
CA VAL A 159 18.51 -9.91 -32.67
C VAL A 159 17.00 -9.64 -32.79
N ARG A 160 16.31 -10.39 -33.65
CA ARG A 160 14.86 -10.33 -33.81
C ARG A 160 14.14 -10.72 -32.52
N LEU A 161 14.57 -11.78 -31.84
CA LEU A 161 13.97 -12.25 -30.59
C LEU A 161 14.12 -11.26 -29.46
N VAL A 162 15.19 -10.45 -29.42
CA VAL A 162 15.28 -9.32 -28.48
C VAL A 162 14.11 -8.36 -28.66
N GLY A 163 13.74 -8.04 -29.91
CA GLY A 163 12.61 -7.17 -30.21
C GLY A 163 11.26 -7.72 -29.72
N VAL A 164 11.05 -9.03 -29.86
CA VAL A 164 9.85 -9.70 -29.36
C VAL A 164 9.77 -9.65 -27.82
N HIS A 165 10.88 -9.95 -27.13
CA HIS A 165 10.92 -9.97 -25.66
C HIS A 165 11.07 -8.58 -25.02
N PHE A 166 11.33 -7.53 -25.81
CA PHE A 166 11.44 -6.16 -25.31
C PHE A 166 10.13 -5.67 -24.68
N HIS A 167 8.98 -5.98 -25.30
CA HIS A 167 7.68 -5.58 -24.81
C HIS A 167 7.34 -6.26 -23.47
N ASP A 168 7.62 -7.56 -23.34
CA ASP A 168 7.43 -8.31 -22.08
C ASP A 168 8.33 -7.76 -20.97
N SER A 169 9.55 -7.34 -21.30
CA SER A 169 10.47 -6.74 -20.35
C SER A 169 10.05 -5.34 -19.90
N ALA A 170 9.47 -4.53 -20.79
CA ALA A 170 8.98 -3.19 -20.46
C ALA A 170 7.83 -3.25 -19.45
N ASP A 171 6.89 -4.19 -19.62
CA ASP A 171 5.80 -4.42 -18.66
C ASP A 171 6.35 -4.90 -17.31
N GLY A 172 7.34 -5.80 -17.32
CA GLY A 172 8.00 -6.30 -16.10
C GLY A 172 8.78 -5.23 -15.35
N THR A 173 9.49 -4.33 -16.04
CA THR A 173 10.23 -3.23 -15.41
C THR A 173 9.29 -2.18 -14.81
N ALA A 174 8.16 -1.88 -15.46
CA ALA A 174 7.16 -0.96 -14.91
C ALA A 174 6.53 -1.51 -13.62
N ALA A 175 6.28 -2.82 -13.56
CA ALA A 175 5.80 -3.48 -12.35
C ALA A 175 6.86 -3.47 -11.22
N ALA A 176 8.14 -3.75 -11.57
CA ALA A 176 9.25 -3.70 -10.63
C ALA A 176 9.47 -2.29 -10.05
N ASP A 177 9.42 -1.26 -10.91
CA ASP A 177 9.50 0.15 -10.48
C ASP A 177 8.41 0.52 -9.47
N ALA A 178 7.19 0.03 -9.68
CA ALA A 178 6.09 0.28 -8.74
C ALA A 178 6.35 -0.37 -7.37
N VAL A 179 6.88 -1.59 -7.34
CA VAL A 179 7.24 -2.31 -6.11
C VAL A 179 8.44 -1.63 -5.42
N LEU A 180 9.49 -1.26 -6.17
CA LEU A 180 10.66 -0.60 -5.62
C LEU A 180 10.31 0.74 -4.97
N ARG A 181 9.44 1.55 -5.59
CA ARG A 181 8.96 2.81 -4.99
C ARG A 181 8.23 2.59 -3.66
N ILE A 182 7.49 1.49 -3.51
CA ILE A 182 6.84 1.15 -2.24
C ILE A 182 7.89 0.77 -1.20
N ILE A 183 8.90 -0.03 -1.58
CA ILE A 183 10.00 -0.42 -0.70
C ILE A 183 10.82 0.81 -0.30
N GLU A 184 11.21 1.66 -1.24
CA GLU A 184 11.95 2.91 -0.98
C GLU A 184 11.16 3.88 -0.09
N ALA A 185 9.85 3.97 -0.26
CA ALA A 185 9.00 4.78 0.61
C ALA A 185 8.91 4.21 2.04
N ALA A 186 9.04 2.89 2.20
CA ALA A 186 9.07 2.21 3.49
C ALA A 186 10.45 2.28 4.15
N GLU A 187 11.53 2.24 3.35
CA GLU A 187 12.91 2.36 3.81
C GLU A 187 13.31 3.83 4.03
N THR A 188 12.70 4.50 5.01
CA THR A 188 13.28 5.76 5.49
C THR A 188 14.49 5.39 6.34
N PRO A 189 15.73 5.82 5.99
CA PRO A 189 16.91 5.53 6.79
C PRO A 189 16.72 6.12 8.18
N GLN A 190 16.41 5.30 9.18
CA GLN A 190 16.54 5.69 10.56
C GLN A 190 18.01 5.49 10.94
N ALA A 191 18.64 6.56 11.42
CA ALA A 191 19.79 6.40 12.32
C ALA A 191 19.40 5.37 13.37
N GLN A 192 20.32 4.49 13.79
CA GLN A 192 20.06 3.34 14.66
C GLN A 192 18.91 3.60 15.65
N PRO A 193 17.76 2.92 15.50
CA PRO A 193 16.58 3.25 16.29
C PRO A 193 16.83 2.99 17.75
N VAL A 194 16.53 3.97 18.59
CA VAL A 194 16.64 3.85 20.04
C VAL A 194 15.46 3.01 20.54
N THR A 195 15.72 2.12 21.49
CA THR A 195 14.65 1.39 22.19
C THR A 195 13.73 2.40 22.89
N PRO A 196 12.42 2.40 22.59
CA PRO A 196 11.50 3.36 23.18
C PRO A 196 11.38 3.12 24.70
N PRO A 197 11.37 4.18 25.51
CA PRO A 197 11.03 4.06 26.92
C PRO A 197 9.60 3.49 27.09
N ALA A 198 9.35 2.83 28.24
CA ALA A 198 8.01 2.32 28.51
C ALA A 198 7.06 3.47 28.88
N PRO A 199 5.92 3.64 28.20
CA PRO A 199 4.95 4.71 28.49
C PRO A 199 4.28 4.54 29.86
N GLY A 200 4.39 3.38 30.49
CA GLY A 200 3.97 3.15 31.86
C GLY A 200 4.94 3.69 32.92
N ALA A 201 6.14 4.13 32.52
CA ALA A 201 7.18 4.63 33.45
C ALA A 201 7.61 6.08 33.15
N THR A 202 7.24 6.62 31.97
CA THR A 202 7.69 7.94 31.51
C THR A 202 6.52 8.74 30.93
N GLU A 203 6.63 10.07 30.97
CA GLU A 203 5.63 10.97 30.37
C GLU A 203 5.72 10.98 28.87
N ILE A 204 4.57 11.27 28.23
CA ILE A 204 4.45 11.54 26.81
C ILE A 204 4.17 13.03 26.63
N VAL A 205 5.03 13.71 25.88
CA VAL A 205 4.94 15.16 25.65
C VAL A 205 4.74 15.45 24.18
N PHE A 206 3.64 16.12 23.85
CA PHE A 206 3.43 16.77 22.58
C PHE A 206 3.84 18.23 22.70
N ASP A 207 4.81 18.66 21.90
CA ASP A 207 5.28 20.05 21.88
C ASP A 207 5.00 20.68 20.51
N ARG A 208 3.96 21.51 20.45
CA ARG A 208 3.52 22.29 19.27
C ARG A 208 3.43 21.46 17.98
N VAL A 209 2.85 20.28 18.10
CA VAL A 209 2.74 19.32 17.01
C VAL A 209 1.77 19.81 15.96
N SER A 210 2.24 19.93 14.72
CA SER A 210 1.40 20.21 13.55
C SER A 210 1.62 19.16 12.47
N VAL A 211 0.55 18.84 11.73
CA VAL A 211 0.57 17.86 10.63
C VAL A 211 -0.13 18.43 9.42
N ARG A 212 0.55 18.39 8.27
CA ARG A 212 -0.03 18.67 6.94
C ARG A 212 0.19 17.49 6.03
N TYR A 213 -0.89 16.92 5.51
CA TYR A 213 -0.77 15.84 4.53
C TYR A 213 -0.36 16.36 3.15
N PRO A 214 0.39 15.57 2.36
CA PRO A 214 0.76 15.95 1.00
C PRO A 214 -0.48 16.28 0.15
N GLY A 215 -0.42 17.38 -0.60
CA GLY A 215 -1.52 17.82 -1.48
C GLY A 215 -2.68 18.54 -0.77
N THR A 216 -2.53 18.89 0.51
CA THR A 216 -3.51 19.72 1.25
C THR A 216 -2.92 21.06 1.61
N ASP A 217 -3.71 22.15 1.42
CA ASP A 217 -3.29 23.51 1.80
C ASP A 217 -3.48 23.77 3.30
N ARG A 218 -4.38 23.04 3.95
CA ARG A 218 -4.71 23.21 5.37
C ARG A 218 -4.01 22.15 6.23
N ALA A 219 -3.52 22.57 7.40
CA ALA A 219 -3.03 21.65 8.41
C ALA A 219 -4.20 20.79 8.94
N SER A 220 -3.98 19.49 9.02
CA SER A 220 -4.94 18.53 9.61
C SER A 220 -4.84 18.49 11.13
N LEU A 221 -3.71 18.91 11.68
CA LEU A 221 -3.48 19.16 13.10
C LEU A 221 -2.62 20.41 13.21
N ASP A 222 -2.96 21.31 14.10
CA ASP A 222 -2.26 22.57 14.23
C ASP A 222 -1.91 22.88 15.69
N ASN A 223 -0.60 23.01 15.94
CA ASN A 223 -0.01 23.49 17.20
C ASN A 223 -0.54 22.80 18.47
N LEU A 224 -0.72 21.46 18.44
CA LEU A 224 -1.21 20.70 19.58
C LEU A 224 -0.07 20.50 20.60
N SER A 225 -0.33 20.84 21.86
CA SER A 225 0.60 20.63 22.98
C SER A 225 -0.13 20.09 24.19
N PHE A 226 0.39 19.04 24.79
CA PHE A 226 -0.04 18.48 26.06
C PHE A 226 1.05 17.58 26.66
N THR A 227 0.91 17.24 27.94
CA THR A 227 1.77 16.29 28.64
C THR A 227 0.90 15.27 29.33
N MET A 228 1.13 13.99 29.07
CA MET A 228 0.44 12.86 29.68
C MET A 228 1.40 12.13 30.61
N ARG A 229 1.05 11.95 31.87
CA ARG A 229 1.82 11.18 32.83
C ARG A 229 1.48 9.70 32.78
N PRO A 230 2.37 8.83 33.31
CA PRO A 230 2.06 7.40 33.41
C PRO A 230 0.77 7.15 34.20
N GLY A 231 -0.14 6.39 33.59
CA GLY A 231 -1.42 6.04 34.22
C GLY A 231 -2.54 7.06 34.05
N ASP A 232 -2.27 8.26 33.54
CA ASP A 232 -3.30 9.28 33.29
C ASP A 232 -4.29 8.83 32.21
N VAL A 233 -5.52 9.30 32.34
CA VAL A 233 -6.56 9.20 31.31
C VAL A 233 -6.70 10.56 30.65
N LEU A 234 -6.25 10.69 29.40
CA LEU A 234 -6.30 11.93 28.63
C LEU A 234 -7.43 11.86 27.59
N ALA A 235 -8.35 12.81 27.61
CA ALA A 235 -9.39 12.93 26.60
C ALA A 235 -9.06 14.00 25.56
N LEU A 236 -9.00 13.63 24.27
CA LEU A 236 -8.91 14.56 23.16
C LEU A 236 -10.32 14.95 22.70
N VAL A 237 -10.68 16.20 22.88
CA VAL A 237 -11.99 16.75 22.54
C VAL A 237 -11.88 17.78 21.39
N GLY A 238 -12.95 17.99 20.66
CA GLY A 238 -12.98 18.98 19.58
C GLY A 238 -13.96 18.62 18.47
N ARG A 239 -14.22 19.54 17.55
CA ARG A 239 -15.16 19.36 16.44
C ARG A 239 -14.73 18.20 15.53
N SER A 240 -15.68 17.63 14.77
CA SER A 240 -15.34 16.67 13.71
C SER A 240 -14.39 17.33 12.69
N GLY A 241 -13.35 16.61 12.30
CA GLY A 241 -12.31 17.14 11.40
C GLY A 241 -11.25 18.04 12.07
N ALA A 242 -11.27 18.22 13.38
CA ALA A 242 -10.29 19.04 14.12
C ALA A 242 -8.87 18.43 14.18
N GLY A 243 -8.69 17.19 13.77
CA GLY A 243 -7.38 16.52 13.76
C GLY A 243 -7.18 15.51 14.91
N LYS A 244 -8.23 15.13 15.65
CA LYS A 244 -8.13 14.16 16.76
C LYS A 244 -7.51 12.83 16.33
N SER A 245 -8.04 12.20 15.27
CA SER A 245 -7.47 10.94 14.73
C SER A 245 -6.06 11.14 14.15
N THR A 246 -5.74 12.35 13.65
CA THR A 246 -4.36 12.69 13.24
C THR A 246 -3.42 12.72 14.44
N ALA A 247 -3.84 13.29 15.58
CA ALA A 247 -3.07 13.27 16.81
C ALA A 247 -2.82 11.83 17.31
N LEU A 248 -3.84 10.95 17.26
CA LEU A 248 -3.66 9.53 17.57
C LEU A 248 -2.69 8.85 16.61
N ASN A 249 -2.76 9.13 15.30
CA ASN A 249 -1.84 8.58 14.31
C ASN A 249 -0.39 9.05 14.54
N VAL A 250 -0.19 10.29 15.00
CA VAL A 250 1.13 10.79 15.40
C VAL A 250 1.62 10.05 16.63
N LEU A 251 0.79 9.89 17.65
CA LEU A 251 1.12 9.16 18.88
C LEU A 251 1.54 7.72 18.59
N MET A 252 0.84 7.04 17.67
CA MET A 252 1.18 5.67 17.26
C MET A 252 2.35 5.59 16.26
N GLY A 253 2.91 6.73 15.86
CA GLY A 253 4.02 6.80 14.88
C GLY A 253 3.64 6.40 13.47
N PHE A 254 2.36 6.45 13.08
CA PHE A 254 1.93 6.25 11.68
C PHE A 254 2.11 7.52 10.84
N VAL A 255 2.08 8.68 11.47
CA VAL A 255 2.25 9.98 10.84
C VAL A 255 3.34 10.74 11.56
N ARG A 256 4.30 11.28 10.83
CA ARG A 256 5.33 12.17 11.38
C ARG A 256 4.81 13.60 11.45
N PRO A 257 5.10 14.35 12.52
CA PRO A 257 4.82 15.78 12.56
C PRO A 257 5.50 16.53 11.41
N THR A 258 4.81 17.52 10.85
CA THR A 258 5.42 18.48 9.90
C THR A 258 6.23 19.51 10.65
N SER A 259 5.81 19.87 11.88
CA SER A 259 6.54 20.72 12.84
C SER A 259 6.17 20.33 14.25
N GLY A 260 6.99 20.74 15.21
CA GLY A 260 6.91 20.28 16.60
C GLY A 260 7.52 18.89 16.80
N SER A 261 7.40 18.34 18.01
CA SER A 261 7.94 17.01 18.34
C SER A 261 7.06 16.27 19.33
N VAL A 262 7.16 14.94 19.32
CA VAL A 262 6.56 14.06 20.33
C VAL A 262 7.68 13.34 21.04
N ARG A 263 7.72 13.46 22.38
CA ARG A 263 8.72 12.78 23.20
C ARG A 263 8.07 11.78 24.14
N VAL A 264 8.78 10.69 24.40
CA VAL A 264 8.46 9.68 25.40
C VAL A 264 9.65 9.65 26.37
N GLY A 265 9.47 10.24 27.54
CA GLY A 265 10.61 10.60 28.41
C GLY A 265 11.58 11.50 27.64
N ASP A 266 12.86 11.11 27.62
CA ASP A 266 13.92 11.86 26.91
C ASP A 266 14.03 11.52 25.43
N ALA A 267 13.34 10.49 24.94
CA ALA A 267 13.43 10.03 23.55
C ALA A 267 12.41 10.72 22.65
N ASP A 268 12.87 11.27 21.51
CA ASP A 268 11.97 11.75 20.46
C ASP A 268 11.40 10.56 19.69
N LEU A 269 10.07 10.55 19.49
CA LEU A 269 9.36 9.47 18.83
C LEU A 269 9.83 9.25 17.38
N SER A 270 10.37 10.28 16.74
CA SER A 270 10.91 10.18 15.37
C SER A 270 12.19 9.35 15.28
N GLY A 271 12.91 9.17 16.40
CA GLY A 271 14.17 8.44 16.50
C GLY A 271 14.08 7.05 17.15
N VAL A 272 12.90 6.65 17.66
CA VAL A 272 12.73 5.34 18.30
C VAL A 272 12.38 4.23 17.32
N ASP A 273 12.60 2.97 17.71
CA ASP A 273 12.04 1.81 17.02
C ASP A 273 10.51 1.82 17.13
N LEU A 274 9.85 2.24 16.04
CA LEU A 274 8.40 2.35 15.98
C LEU A 274 7.68 1.02 16.11
N ASP A 275 8.30 -0.09 15.78
CA ASP A 275 7.69 -1.41 15.95
C ASP A 275 7.75 -1.82 17.43
N ALA A 276 8.86 -1.52 18.12
CA ALA A 276 8.96 -1.68 19.55
C ALA A 276 8.01 -0.72 20.30
N TRP A 277 7.84 0.52 19.83
CA TRP A 277 6.86 1.48 20.33
C TRP A 277 5.43 0.96 20.21
N ARG A 278 5.01 0.52 19.03
CA ARG A 278 3.65 0.00 18.77
C ARG A 278 3.37 -1.27 19.57
N ARG A 279 4.39 -2.06 19.90
CA ARG A 279 4.21 -3.23 20.79
C ARG A 279 3.73 -2.82 22.20
N GLN A 280 4.03 -1.63 22.66
CA GLN A 280 3.62 -1.09 23.96
C GLN A 280 2.23 -0.41 23.94
N ILE A 281 1.56 -0.39 22.77
CA ILE A 281 0.26 0.26 22.58
C ILE A 281 -0.82 -0.80 22.32
N ALA A 282 -1.93 -0.70 23.03
CA ALA A 282 -3.19 -1.34 22.71
C ALA A 282 -4.12 -0.32 22.04
N TRP A 283 -4.74 -0.68 20.92
CA TRP A 283 -5.55 0.27 20.14
C TRP A 283 -6.92 -0.25 19.76
N VAL A 284 -7.93 0.62 19.93
CA VAL A 284 -9.30 0.44 19.42
C VAL A 284 -9.64 1.64 18.55
N GLY A 285 -9.65 1.43 17.23
CA GLY A 285 -10.01 2.48 16.27
C GLY A 285 -11.51 2.66 16.12
N GLN A 286 -11.92 3.76 15.48
CA GLN A 286 -13.32 4.10 15.19
C GLN A 286 -14.02 3.00 14.38
N ASN A 287 -13.34 2.46 13.36
CA ASN A 287 -13.77 1.32 12.57
C ASN A 287 -12.74 0.19 12.70
N PRO A 288 -12.86 -0.68 13.74
CA PRO A 288 -11.84 -1.68 13.98
C PRO A 288 -11.77 -2.68 12.83
N GLY A 289 -10.57 -2.85 12.27
CA GLY A 289 -10.29 -3.87 11.25
C GLY A 289 -10.42 -5.27 11.83
N MET A 290 -11.03 -6.17 11.06
CA MET A 290 -11.16 -7.59 11.37
C MET A 290 -10.48 -8.41 10.29
N LEU A 291 -9.77 -9.45 10.70
CA LEU A 291 -9.18 -10.42 9.78
C LEU A 291 -10.15 -11.58 9.56
N ARG A 292 -10.15 -12.12 8.36
CA ARG A 292 -10.87 -13.35 8.07
C ARG A 292 -10.42 -14.48 9.01
N GLY A 293 -11.38 -15.16 9.63
CA GLY A 293 -11.11 -16.21 10.59
C GLY A 293 -12.26 -16.41 11.57
N THR A 294 -11.98 -16.39 12.86
CA THR A 294 -12.98 -16.51 13.94
C THR A 294 -12.87 -15.34 14.91
N ILE A 295 -13.85 -15.19 15.81
CA ILE A 295 -13.77 -14.21 16.90
C ILE A 295 -12.50 -14.48 17.74
N ALA A 296 -12.26 -15.74 18.11
CA ALA A 296 -11.06 -16.10 18.86
C ALA A 296 -9.76 -15.70 18.15
N SER A 297 -9.65 -15.96 16.84
CA SER A 297 -8.44 -15.60 16.08
C SER A 297 -8.23 -14.08 16.00
N ASN A 298 -9.30 -13.30 16.00
CA ASN A 298 -9.23 -11.85 16.00
C ASN A 298 -8.86 -11.28 17.39
N VAL A 299 -9.36 -11.84 18.48
CA VAL A 299 -8.94 -11.45 19.84
C VAL A 299 -7.47 -11.85 20.10
N LEU A 300 -7.06 -13.03 19.61
CA LEU A 300 -5.71 -13.57 19.71
C LEU A 300 -4.62 -12.66 19.12
N LEU A 301 -4.98 -11.74 18.21
CA LEU A 301 -4.05 -10.71 17.71
C LEU A 301 -3.48 -9.82 18.82
N GLY A 302 -4.19 -9.69 19.94
CA GLY A 302 -3.69 -8.96 21.11
C GLY A 302 -2.47 -9.63 21.74
N TYR A 303 -2.55 -10.97 21.88
CA TYR A 303 -1.45 -11.80 22.41
C TYR A 303 -1.52 -13.20 21.80
N PRO A 304 -0.62 -13.56 20.87
CA PRO A 304 -0.65 -14.86 20.17
C PRO A 304 -0.51 -16.09 21.06
N GLY A 305 0.05 -15.95 22.27
CA GLY A 305 0.23 -17.02 23.23
C GLY A 305 -0.97 -17.27 24.15
N ALA A 306 -2.10 -16.55 23.99
CA ALA A 306 -3.23 -16.64 24.89
C ALA A 306 -3.98 -17.98 24.78
N THR A 307 -4.40 -18.49 25.93
CA THR A 307 -5.29 -19.65 26.02
C THR A 307 -6.73 -19.30 25.68
N LYS A 308 -7.57 -20.30 25.34
CA LYS A 308 -9.01 -20.08 25.11
C LYS A 308 -9.71 -19.45 26.31
N ALA A 309 -9.28 -19.77 27.54
CA ALA A 309 -9.83 -19.20 28.77
C ALA A 309 -9.54 -17.69 28.85
N GLN A 310 -8.30 -17.28 28.60
CA GLN A 310 -7.90 -15.87 28.57
C GLN A 310 -8.60 -15.07 27.48
N ILE A 311 -8.78 -15.66 26.28
CA ILE A 311 -9.55 -15.05 25.19
C ILE A 311 -11.01 -14.85 25.60
N ARG A 312 -11.63 -15.84 26.28
CA ARG A 312 -13.01 -15.75 26.77
C ARG A 312 -13.12 -14.63 27.81
N GLU A 313 -12.24 -14.63 28.81
CA GLU A 313 -12.21 -13.60 29.86
C GLU A 313 -12.07 -12.19 29.30
N ALA A 314 -11.14 -12.00 28.34
CA ALA A 314 -10.98 -10.69 27.69
C ALA A 314 -12.25 -10.27 26.93
N LEU A 315 -12.94 -11.23 26.28
CA LEU A 315 -14.16 -10.96 25.56
C LEU A 315 -15.34 -10.65 26.52
N ASP A 316 -15.44 -11.36 27.64
CA ASP A 316 -16.46 -11.11 28.67
C ASP A 316 -16.27 -9.73 29.31
N ARG A 317 -15.04 -9.33 29.60
CA ARG A 317 -14.70 -7.96 30.08
C ARG A 317 -15.03 -6.87 29.03
N ALA A 318 -15.05 -7.22 27.75
CA ALA A 318 -15.46 -6.33 26.66
C ALA A 318 -16.98 -6.41 26.34
N SER A 319 -17.80 -7.00 27.23
CA SER A 319 -19.24 -7.20 27.03
C SER A 319 -19.56 -8.10 25.83
N GLY A 320 -18.77 -9.11 25.61
CA GLY A 320 -18.94 -10.05 24.50
C GLY A 320 -19.28 -11.47 24.93
N GLU A 321 -19.97 -11.66 26.06
CA GLU A 321 -20.34 -12.96 26.63
C GLU A 321 -21.10 -13.83 25.65
N GLU A 322 -22.00 -13.22 24.85
CA GLU A 322 -22.85 -13.91 23.86
C GLU A 322 -22.07 -14.27 22.59
N LEU A 323 -20.84 -13.78 22.39
CA LEU A 323 -20.07 -14.02 21.19
C LEU A 323 -19.35 -15.36 21.26
N ALA A 324 -19.74 -16.32 20.42
CA ALA A 324 -19.07 -17.62 20.33
C ALA A 324 -17.65 -17.47 19.76
N LEU A 325 -16.65 -18.08 20.41
CA LEU A 325 -15.24 -17.95 20.03
C LEU A 325 -14.93 -18.48 18.62
N ASP A 326 -15.65 -19.50 18.19
CA ASP A 326 -15.52 -20.17 16.90
C ASP A 326 -16.38 -19.57 15.79
N ARG A 327 -17.20 -18.55 16.10
CA ARG A 327 -18.02 -17.85 15.11
C ARG A 327 -17.15 -17.29 14.00
N PRO A 328 -17.44 -17.64 12.72
CA PRO A 328 -16.62 -17.21 11.59
C PRO A 328 -16.82 -15.72 11.30
N ILE A 329 -15.74 -15.08 10.89
CA ILE A 329 -15.69 -13.70 10.40
C ILE A 329 -15.17 -13.75 8.97
N ALA A 330 -15.90 -13.17 8.02
CA ALA A 330 -15.47 -13.01 6.63
C ALA A 330 -14.55 -11.78 6.46
N ASP A 331 -14.19 -11.48 5.22
CA ASP A 331 -13.34 -10.34 4.92
C ASP A 331 -13.96 -9.02 5.42
N ASP A 332 -13.15 -8.10 5.90
CA ASP A 332 -13.56 -6.81 6.47
C ASP A 332 -14.56 -6.88 7.65
N GLY A 333 -14.65 -8.04 8.31
CA GLY A 333 -15.55 -8.23 9.46
C GLY A 333 -17.01 -8.44 9.07
N GLU A 334 -17.28 -8.85 7.83
CA GLU A 334 -18.60 -9.26 7.41
C GLU A 334 -19.11 -10.41 8.31
N GLY A 335 -20.35 -10.34 8.76
CA GLY A 335 -20.93 -11.25 9.74
C GLY A 335 -20.93 -10.72 11.18
N LEU A 336 -20.30 -9.56 11.45
CA LEU A 336 -20.39 -8.86 12.73
C LEU A 336 -21.07 -7.50 12.58
N SER A 337 -21.92 -7.16 13.53
CA SER A 337 -22.44 -5.80 13.69
C SER A 337 -21.32 -4.82 14.10
N ALA A 338 -21.54 -3.52 13.95
CA ALA A 338 -20.57 -2.50 14.35
C ALA A 338 -20.25 -2.55 15.86
N GLY A 339 -21.24 -2.86 16.69
CA GLY A 339 -21.06 -3.04 18.14
C GLY A 339 -20.22 -4.29 18.46
N GLU A 340 -20.51 -5.43 17.82
CA GLU A 340 -19.73 -6.65 18.00
C GLU A 340 -18.28 -6.47 17.58
N ARG A 341 -18.00 -5.78 16.46
CA ARG A 341 -16.62 -5.46 16.03
C ARG A 341 -15.87 -4.65 17.08
N ARG A 342 -16.52 -3.65 17.70
CA ARG A 342 -15.89 -2.84 18.75
C ARG A 342 -15.58 -3.67 20.00
N ARG A 343 -16.52 -4.54 20.42
CA ARG A 343 -16.31 -5.44 21.56
C ARG A 343 -15.16 -6.41 21.32
N VAL A 344 -15.06 -7.02 20.14
CA VAL A 344 -13.93 -7.85 19.74
C VAL A 344 -12.62 -7.04 19.74
N ALA A 345 -12.62 -5.81 19.25
CA ALA A 345 -11.45 -4.94 19.26
C ALA A 345 -11.04 -4.51 20.67
N LEU A 346 -12.01 -4.24 21.54
CA LEU A 346 -11.76 -3.94 22.95
C LEU A 346 -11.17 -5.17 23.67
N ALA A 347 -11.74 -6.37 23.47
CA ALA A 347 -11.19 -7.62 23.99
C ALA A 347 -9.74 -7.85 23.53
N ARG A 348 -9.43 -7.60 22.26
CA ARG A 348 -8.08 -7.63 21.71
C ARG A 348 -7.14 -6.67 22.44
N ALA A 349 -7.59 -5.46 22.70
CA ALA A 349 -6.82 -4.44 23.39
C ALA A 349 -6.56 -4.81 24.86
N LEU A 350 -7.60 -5.30 25.57
CA LEU A 350 -7.46 -5.76 26.97
C LEU A 350 -6.50 -6.95 27.07
N LEU A 351 -6.62 -7.95 26.18
CA LEU A 351 -5.71 -9.09 26.14
C LEU A 351 -4.26 -8.65 25.90
N ARG A 352 -4.05 -7.62 25.06
CA ARG A 352 -2.72 -7.06 24.80
C ARG A 352 -2.13 -6.34 26.02
N ILE A 353 -2.95 -5.65 26.78
CA ILE A 353 -2.51 -4.99 28.03
C ILE A 353 -2.10 -6.05 29.05
N GLU A 354 -2.94 -7.05 29.26
CA GLU A 354 -2.75 -8.02 30.34
C GLU A 354 -1.60 -8.98 30.10
N PHE A 355 -1.43 -9.46 28.86
CA PHE A 355 -0.46 -10.49 28.49
C PHE A 355 0.56 -10.05 27.43
N GLY A 356 0.24 -9.05 26.63
CA GLY A 356 1.08 -8.60 25.51
C GLY A 356 2.07 -7.48 25.83
N GLY A 357 2.08 -6.99 27.09
CA GLY A 357 3.02 -5.95 27.55
C GLY A 357 2.70 -4.54 27.03
N ALA A 358 1.46 -4.25 26.69
CA ALA A 358 1.07 -2.88 26.38
C ALA A 358 0.83 -2.08 27.66
N HIS A 359 1.33 -0.84 27.68
CA HIS A 359 1.24 0.09 28.79
C HIS A 359 0.49 1.38 28.44
N LEU A 360 0.04 1.51 27.20
CA LEU A 360 -0.76 2.63 26.72
C LEU A 360 -1.98 2.10 25.94
N LEU A 361 -3.17 2.55 26.32
CA LEU A 361 -4.42 2.25 25.62
C LEU A 361 -4.87 3.47 24.82
N VAL A 362 -5.03 3.31 23.51
CA VAL A 362 -5.49 4.36 22.60
C VAL A 362 -6.87 4.00 22.08
N LEU A 363 -7.84 4.89 22.26
CA LEU A 363 -9.24 4.68 21.94
C LEU A 363 -9.78 5.79 21.03
N ASP A 364 -10.32 5.42 19.87
CA ASP A 364 -10.99 6.36 18.96
C ASP A 364 -12.48 6.00 18.87
N GLU A 365 -13.32 6.72 19.58
CA GLU A 365 -14.77 6.53 19.71
C GLU A 365 -15.19 5.07 20.04
N PRO A 366 -14.62 4.46 21.09
CA PRO A 366 -14.76 3.02 21.36
C PRO A 366 -16.19 2.58 21.68
N THR A 367 -17.06 3.48 22.18
CA THR A 367 -18.44 3.17 22.59
C THR A 367 -19.50 3.71 21.62
N ALA A 368 -19.11 4.25 20.47
CA ALA A 368 -20.08 4.73 19.49
C ALA A 368 -20.99 3.60 19.01
N GLY A 369 -22.32 3.79 19.11
CA GLY A 369 -23.30 2.77 18.71
C GLY A 369 -23.50 1.61 19.70
N LEU A 370 -22.90 1.68 20.90
CA LEU A 370 -23.25 0.79 22.01
C LEU A 370 -24.47 1.34 22.78
N ASP A 371 -25.23 0.43 23.37
CA ASP A 371 -26.25 0.79 24.34
C ASP A 371 -25.65 1.20 25.68
N GLN A 372 -26.42 1.80 26.55
CA GLN A 372 -25.95 2.38 27.80
C GLN A 372 -25.31 1.34 28.76
N ALA A 373 -25.82 0.11 28.80
CA ALA A 373 -25.33 -0.93 29.69
C ALA A 373 -23.95 -1.43 29.19
N THR A 374 -23.83 -1.72 27.91
CA THR A 374 -22.60 -2.11 27.26
C THR A 374 -21.54 -1.00 27.31
N GLU A 375 -21.97 0.27 27.18
CA GLU A 375 -21.07 1.43 27.34
C GLU A 375 -20.50 1.48 28.78
N ALA A 376 -21.32 1.31 29.80
CA ALA A 376 -20.87 1.32 31.20
C ALA A 376 -19.85 0.20 31.49
N GLN A 377 -20.06 -0.99 30.95
CA GLN A 377 -19.11 -2.09 31.08
C GLN A 377 -17.78 -1.79 30.36
N ALA A 378 -17.84 -1.26 29.13
CA ALA A 378 -16.63 -0.85 28.38
C ALA A 378 -15.84 0.22 29.15
N VAL A 379 -16.52 1.22 29.73
CA VAL A 379 -15.93 2.25 30.59
C VAL A 379 -15.27 1.65 31.82
N ALA A 380 -15.93 0.70 32.50
CA ALA A 380 -15.37 -0.01 33.64
C ALA A 380 -14.13 -0.84 33.27
N ALA A 381 -14.17 -1.52 32.11
CA ALA A 381 -13.03 -2.28 31.61
C ALA A 381 -11.80 -1.39 31.29
N VAL A 382 -12.03 -0.22 30.71
CA VAL A 382 -10.98 0.78 30.43
C VAL A 382 -10.36 1.28 31.73
N ARG A 383 -11.20 1.62 32.73
CA ARG A 383 -10.74 2.06 34.04
C ARG A 383 -9.92 0.98 34.79
N ALA A 384 -10.37 -0.28 34.67
CA ALA A 384 -9.71 -1.42 35.31
C ALA A 384 -8.41 -1.84 34.61
N ALA A 385 -8.12 -1.32 33.42
CA ALA A 385 -6.90 -1.67 32.67
C ALA A 385 -5.62 -1.21 33.38
N GLY A 386 -5.66 -0.15 34.23
CA GLY A 386 -4.54 0.29 35.05
C GLY A 386 -3.33 0.81 34.29
N VAL A 387 -3.52 1.22 33.04
CA VAL A 387 -2.49 1.77 32.12
C VAL A 387 -2.86 3.19 31.71
N GLY A 388 -1.91 3.93 31.13
CA GLY A 388 -2.22 5.22 30.53
C GLY A 388 -3.25 5.09 29.41
N VAL A 389 -4.22 6.01 29.33
CA VAL A 389 -5.29 5.98 28.33
C VAL A 389 -5.36 7.29 27.56
N VAL A 390 -5.35 7.22 26.23
CA VAL A 390 -5.70 8.37 25.38
C VAL A 390 -7.02 8.04 24.69
N VAL A 391 -8.04 8.83 24.95
CA VAL A 391 -9.38 8.60 24.40
C VAL A 391 -9.86 9.79 23.58
N VAL A 392 -10.40 9.49 22.38
CA VAL A 392 -11.23 10.40 21.61
C VAL A 392 -12.67 9.96 21.80
N SER A 393 -13.49 10.82 22.40
CA SER A 393 -14.91 10.52 22.61
C SER A 393 -15.74 11.81 22.67
N HIS A 394 -17.02 11.67 22.31
CA HIS A 394 -18.07 12.67 22.56
C HIS A 394 -19.05 12.18 23.63
N ARG A 395 -18.81 11.00 24.21
CA ARG A 395 -19.65 10.38 25.24
C ARG A 395 -19.22 10.84 26.62
N GLU A 396 -20.18 11.39 27.37
CA GLU A 396 -19.96 11.96 28.70
C GLU A 396 -19.39 10.94 29.69
N ALA A 397 -19.83 9.67 29.61
CA ALA A 397 -19.34 8.59 30.47
C ALA A 397 -17.82 8.35 30.35
N LEU A 398 -17.26 8.42 29.16
CA LEU A 398 -15.80 8.31 28.93
C LEU A 398 -15.07 9.60 29.32
N LEU A 399 -15.66 10.77 29.04
CA LEU A 399 -15.06 12.06 29.40
C LEU A 399 -14.96 12.25 30.92
N ARG A 400 -15.88 11.69 31.70
CA ARG A 400 -15.80 11.70 33.19
C ARG A 400 -14.67 10.84 33.76
N LEU A 401 -14.08 9.93 32.96
CA LEU A 401 -12.90 9.18 33.39
C LEU A 401 -11.60 9.97 33.21
N ALA A 402 -11.62 11.03 32.40
CA ALA A 402 -10.43 11.75 32.03
C ALA A 402 -9.91 12.60 33.22
N ASP A 403 -8.62 12.45 33.51
CA ASP A 403 -7.90 13.31 34.44
C ASP A 403 -7.60 14.67 33.78
N GLU A 404 -7.44 14.66 32.47
CA GLU A 404 -7.20 15.88 31.68
C GLU A 404 -7.97 15.84 30.35
N MET A 405 -8.51 16.99 29.93
CA MET A 405 -9.16 17.17 28.64
C MET A 405 -8.36 18.17 27.80
N VAL A 406 -7.98 17.75 26.60
CA VAL A 406 -7.21 18.55 25.65
C VAL A 406 -8.06 18.89 24.43
N SER A 407 -8.23 20.17 24.15
CA SER A 407 -8.99 20.66 22.98
C SER A 407 -8.11 20.61 21.73
N VAL A 408 -8.60 19.96 20.67
CA VAL A 408 -7.93 19.90 19.37
C VAL A 408 -8.65 20.83 18.39
N GLY A 409 -7.90 21.79 17.80
CA GLY A 409 -8.40 22.72 16.75
C GLY A 409 -9.26 23.89 17.25
N GLY A 410 -9.17 24.24 18.53
CA GLY A 410 -9.76 25.46 19.09
C GLY A 410 -8.74 26.56 19.32
N ASP A 411 -9.15 27.82 19.21
CA ASP A 411 -8.37 28.95 19.72
C ASP A 411 -8.07 28.72 21.19
N ARG A 412 -6.85 29.08 21.61
CA ARG A 412 -6.29 28.89 22.95
C ARG A 412 -7.29 29.25 24.06
N GLU A 413 -7.99 28.25 24.59
CA GLU A 413 -8.51 28.34 25.96
C GLU A 413 -8.64 26.93 26.58
N GLN A 414 -7.80 26.76 27.60
CA GLN A 414 -7.94 25.96 28.79
C GLN A 414 -7.80 24.44 28.76
N THR A 415 -6.64 23.99 29.23
CA THR A 415 -6.55 22.86 30.12
C THR A 415 -7.33 23.20 31.40
N ALA A 416 -8.54 22.69 31.54
CA ALA A 416 -9.28 22.81 32.79
C ALA A 416 -9.14 21.51 33.58
N PRO A 417 -8.57 21.51 34.79
CA PRO A 417 -8.67 20.37 35.69
C PRO A 417 -10.14 20.16 36.07
N VAL A 418 -10.60 18.91 36.01
CA VAL A 418 -11.92 18.54 36.53
C VAL A 418 -11.83 18.63 38.05
N SER A 419 -12.25 19.77 38.64
CA SER A 419 -12.35 19.90 40.07
C SER A 419 -13.43 18.97 40.61
N GLY A 420 -13.00 17.97 41.37
CA GLY A 420 -13.90 17.09 42.12
C GLY A 420 -14.63 17.82 43.21
N ASN A 421 -15.88 17.44 43.39
CA ASN A 421 -16.61 17.44 44.63
C ASN A 421 -16.92 18.80 45.26
N GLU A 422 -17.97 19.48 44.75
CA GLU A 422 -18.69 20.41 45.65
C GLU A 422 -19.69 19.63 46.47
N GLY A 423 -19.50 19.70 47.80
CA GLY A 423 -20.30 19.03 48.79
C GLY A 423 -21.78 19.48 48.73
N VAL A 424 -22.61 18.53 49.03
CA VAL A 424 -24.01 18.73 49.38
C VAL A 424 -24.04 19.61 50.63
N ASP A 425 -24.44 20.87 50.47
CA ASP A 425 -24.81 21.73 51.58
C ASP A 425 -26.25 21.45 51.94
N ASP A 426 -26.42 20.82 53.10
CA ASP A 426 -27.69 20.48 53.73
C ASP A 426 -28.19 21.75 54.48
N GLY A 427 -29.00 22.54 53.76
CA GLY A 427 -29.60 23.76 54.29
C GLY A 427 -30.99 23.47 54.88
N THR A 428 -31.05 22.92 56.08
CA THR A 428 -32.19 23.16 56.99
C THR A 428 -32.09 24.59 57.50
N ASP A 429 -33.13 25.41 57.27
CA ASP A 429 -33.91 26.15 58.29
C ASP A 429 -34.76 27.29 57.68
N ALA A 430 -36.03 27.34 58.21
CA ALA A 430 -37.07 28.33 58.30
C ALA A 430 -38.07 28.44 57.14
#